data_8101f58ebae542744333583e67a59972
#
_entry.id   8101f58ebae542744333583e67a59972
#
_cell.length_a   1.000
_cell.length_b   1.000
_cell.length_c   1.000
_cell.angle_alpha   90.00
_cell.angle_beta   90.00
_cell.angle_gamma   90.00
#
_symmetry.space_group_name_H-M   'P 1'
#
loop_
_entity.id
_entity.type
_entity.pdbx_description
1 polymer ?
#
loop_
_entity_poly.entity_id
_entity_poly.type
_entity_poly.pdbx_seq_one_letter_code
_entity_poly.pdbx_strand_id
1 'polypeptide(L)'
;FAGGPLACGLAEATLDTMINGGVMENAVKVGEYFRAELRKLQEKHSIITEVRGMGMINGAELANNEIGPQIVNKCFEKKVLINCTAGNVLRFIPPLIATEAEIDVVVKALDEAMTELGV
;
A
#
# COMPACT_ATOMS: atom_id res chain seq x y z
N PHE A 1 -0.77 -22.64 -22.37
CA PHE A 1 -2.26 -22.64 -22.23
C PHE A 1 -2.85 -21.21 -22.39
N ALA A 2 -2.05 -20.25 -22.82
CA ALA A 2 -2.53 -18.90 -23.17
C ALA A 2 -3.55 -18.99 -24.31
N GLY A 3 -4.70 -18.31 -24.18
CA GLY A 3 -5.76 -18.33 -25.18
C GLY A 3 -6.73 -19.52 -25.04
N GLY A 4 -6.61 -20.35 -24.02
CA GLY A 4 -7.60 -21.37 -23.73
C GLY A 4 -8.97 -20.77 -23.31
N PRO A 5 -10.10 -21.43 -23.58
CA PRO A 5 -11.44 -20.86 -23.32
C PRO A 5 -11.65 -20.40 -21.88
N LEU A 6 -11.15 -21.16 -20.91
CA LEU A 6 -11.23 -20.80 -19.50
C LEU A 6 -10.44 -19.52 -19.18
N ALA A 7 -9.19 -19.45 -19.66
CA ALA A 7 -8.33 -18.27 -19.43
C ALA A 7 -8.92 -17.02 -20.09
N CYS A 8 -9.47 -17.14 -21.30
CA CYS A 8 -10.13 -16.04 -21.98
C CYS A 8 -11.41 -15.58 -21.25
N GLY A 9 -12.25 -16.51 -20.78
CA GLY A 9 -13.44 -16.17 -20.02
C GLY A 9 -13.12 -15.47 -18.68
N LEU A 10 -12.09 -15.91 -17.98
CA LEU A 10 -11.63 -15.24 -16.75
C LEU A 10 -11.06 -13.85 -17.04
N ALA A 11 -10.30 -13.70 -18.12
CA ALA A 11 -9.75 -12.40 -18.51
C ALA A 11 -10.87 -11.41 -18.90
N GLU A 12 -11.88 -11.85 -19.66
CA GLU A 12 -13.04 -11.04 -20.02
C GLU A 12 -13.81 -10.59 -18.77
N ALA A 13 -14.14 -11.49 -17.86
CA ALA A 13 -14.84 -11.17 -16.61
C ALA A 13 -14.03 -10.20 -15.72
N THR A 14 -12.71 -10.37 -15.65
CA THR A 14 -11.83 -9.47 -14.92
C THR A 14 -11.82 -8.07 -15.53
N LEU A 15 -11.67 -7.96 -16.85
CA LEU A 15 -11.69 -6.67 -17.56
C LEU A 15 -13.04 -5.97 -17.42
N ASP A 16 -14.14 -6.70 -17.57
CA ASP A 16 -15.48 -6.14 -17.37
C ASP A 16 -15.66 -5.60 -15.95
N THR A 17 -15.26 -6.35 -14.95
CA THR A 17 -15.29 -5.90 -13.54
C THR A 17 -14.43 -4.65 -13.33
N MET A 18 -13.24 -4.58 -13.91
CA MET A 18 -12.36 -3.41 -13.78
C MET A 18 -12.93 -2.18 -14.46
N ILE A 19 -13.51 -2.32 -15.66
CA ILE A 19 -13.99 -1.20 -16.47
C ILE A 19 -15.37 -0.72 -16.01
N ASN A 20 -16.29 -1.65 -15.72
CA ASN A 20 -17.69 -1.35 -15.44
C ASN A 20 -18.08 -1.51 -13.97
N GLY A 21 -17.21 -2.13 -13.13
CA GLY A 21 -17.50 -2.41 -11.72
C GLY A 21 -17.06 -1.33 -10.73
N GLY A 22 -16.65 -0.15 -11.19
CA GLY A 22 -16.20 0.95 -10.31
C GLY A 22 -14.83 0.72 -9.64
N VAL A 23 -14.11 -0.32 -10.04
CA VAL A 23 -12.82 -0.70 -9.44
C VAL A 23 -11.74 0.35 -9.73
N MET A 24 -11.74 0.92 -10.93
CA MET A 24 -10.77 1.95 -11.33
C MET A 24 -10.97 3.24 -10.52
N GLU A 25 -12.23 3.67 -10.36
CA GLU A 25 -12.61 4.85 -9.58
C GLU A 25 -12.26 4.66 -8.10
N ASN A 26 -12.53 3.46 -7.55
CA ASN A 26 -12.14 3.12 -6.19
C ASN A 26 -10.61 3.19 -6.01
N ALA A 27 -9.84 2.64 -6.94
CA ALA A 27 -8.38 2.67 -6.88
C ALA A 27 -7.82 4.11 -6.88
N VAL A 28 -8.42 5.02 -7.63
CA VAL A 28 -8.05 6.44 -7.62
C VAL A 28 -8.39 7.06 -6.27
N LYS A 29 -9.65 6.94 -5.83
CA LYS A 29 -10.14 7.55 -4.59
C LYS A 29 -9.38 7.05 -3.36
N VAL A 30 -9.33 5.73 -3.16
CA VAL A 30 -8.71 5.12 -1.97
C VAL A 30 -7.18 5.26 -2.02
N GLY A 31 -6.59 5.25 -3.21
CA GLY A 31 -5.16 5.53 -3.38
C GLY A 31 -4.78 6.96 -2.98
N GLU A 32 -5.60 7.97 -3.31
CA GLU A 32 -5.40 9.36 -2.85
C GLU A 32 -5.57 9.46 -1.33
N TYR A 33 -6.60 8.84 -0.77
CA TYR A 33 -6.79 8.74 0.66
C TYR A 33 -5.56 8.16 1.36
N PHE A 34 -5.04 7.03 0.86
CA PHE A 34 -3.87 6.38 1.44
C PHE A 34 -2.64 7.31 1.42
N ARG A 35 -2.37 7.98 0.29
CA ARG A 35 -1.27 8.95 0.22
C ARG A 35 -1.43 10.12 1.19
N ALA A 36 -2.66 10.59 1.39
CA ALA A 36 -2.94 11.64 2.37
C ALA A 36 -2.63 11.17 3.80
N GLU A 37 -3.03 9.96 4.16
CA GLU A 37 -2.71 9.38 5.48
C GLU A 37 -1.20 9.11 5.65
N LEU A 38 -0.51 8.63 4.61
CA LEU A 38 0.96 8.48 4.64
C LEU A 38 1.69 9.83 4.81
N ARG A 39 1.17 10.93 4.24
CA ARG A 39 1.73 12.28 4.46
C ARG A 39 1.53 12.75 5.90
N LYS A 40 0.41 12.42 6.54
CA LYS A 40 0.23 12.69 7.98
C LYS A 40 1.25 11.93 8.83
N LEU A 41 1.55 10.67 8.47
CA LEU A 41 2.63 9.91 9.12
C LEU A 41 4.00 10.56 8.85
N GLN A 42 4.25 11.10 7.67
CA GLN A 42 5.48 11.83 7.34
C GLN A 42 5.65 13.09 8.21
N GLU A 43 4.56 13.81 8.51
CA GLU A 43 4.60 14.96 9.43
C GLU A 43 4.93 14.53 10.87
N LYS A 44 4.49 13.35 11.28
CA LYS A 44 4.72 12.81 12.62
C LYS A 44 6.07 12.10 12.77
N HIS A 45 6.50 11.36 11.74
CA HIS A 45 7.69 10.54 11.74
C HIS A 45 8.70 11.05 10.70
N SER A 46 9.73 11.76 11.14
CA SER A 46 10.74 12.38 10.27
C SER A 46 11.56 11.38 9.45
N ILE A 47 11.44 10.08 9.76
CA ILE A 47 12.08 9.01 8.99
C ILE A 47 11.49 8.87 7.58
N ILE A 48 10.25 9.28 7.35
CA ILE A 48 9.62 9.30 6.01
C ILE A 48 10.03 10.58 5.30
N THR A 49 10.80 10.47 4.24
CA THR A 49 11.32 11.61 3.46
C THR A 49 10.44 11.99 2.29
N GLU A 50 9.78 11.02 1.67
CA GLU A 50 8.90 11.24 0.51
C GLU A 50 7.73 10.25 0.51
N VAL A 51 6.56 10.74 0.10
CA VAL A 51 5.38 9.91 -0.19
C VAL A 51 4.98 10.12 -1.65
N ARG A 52 4.97 9.03 -2.43
CA ARG A 52 4.63 9.06 -3.87
C ARG A 52 3.77 7.86 -4.26
N GLY A 53 3.10 7.95 -5.40
CA GLY A 53 2.30 6.84 -5.95
C GLY A 53 1.24 7.28 -6.94
N MET A 54 0.58 6.28 -7.52
CA MET A 54 -0.55 6.45 -8.42
C MET A 54 -1.56 5.31 -8.18
N GLY A 55 -2.84 5.64 -8.08
CA GLY A 55 -3.86 4.64 -7.74
C GLY A 55 -3.48 3.90 -6.45
N MET A 56 -3.53 2.57 -6.48
CA MET A 56 -3.18 1.72 -5.33
C MET A 56 -1.69 1.38 -5.21
N ILE A 57 -0.83 1.84 -6.13
CA ILE A 57 0.63 1.66 -6.00
C ILE A 57 1.19 2.88 -5.28
N ASN A 58 1.59 2.71 -4.03
CA ASN A 58 2.09 3.78 -3.19
C ASN A 58 3.44 3.40 -2.56
N GLY A 59 4.26 4.40 -2.30
CA GLY A 59 5.55 4.26 -1.66
C GLY A 59 5.81 5.35 -0.64
N ALA A 60 6.42 4.96 0.49
CA ALA A 60 6.98 5.88 1.47
C ALA A 60 8.50 5.63 1.52
N GLU A 61 9.28 6.62 1.11
CA GLU A 61 10.73 6.55 1.17
C GLU A 61 11.23 6.92 2.57
N LEU A 62 12.20 6.16 3.05
CA LEU A 62 12.80 6.33 4.37
C LEU A 62 14.18 6.97 4.26
N ALA A 63 14.60 7.71 5.27
CA ALA A 63 15.88 8.40 5.33
C ALA A 63 17.11 7.44 5.34
N ASN A 64 16.92 6.17 5.71
CA ASN A 64 17.98 5.17 5.71
C ASN A 64 17.47 3.78 5.35
N ASN A 65 18.43 2.89 4.97
CA ASN A 65 18.12 1.54 4.49
C ASN A 65 17.96 0.50 5.63
N GLU A 66 18.30 0.82 6.86
CA GLU A 66 18.35 -0.14 7.95
C GLU A 66 17.01 -0.32 8.64
N ILE A 67 16.21 0.75 8.67
CA ILE A 67 14.94 0.78 9.41
C ILE A 67 13.80 0.07 8.69
N GLY A 68 13.84 0.06 7.35
CA GLY A 68 12.76 -0.50 6.52
C GLY A 68 12.40 -1.94 6.88
N PRO A 69 13.37 -2.88 6.93
CA PRO A 69 13.11 -4.26 7.34
C PRO A 69 12.54 -4.39 8.76
N GLN A 70 12.93 -3.50 9.67
CA GLN A 70 12.43 -3.50 11.05
C GLN A 70 10.96 -3.07 11.10
N ILE A 71 10.59 -2.03 10.34
CA ILE A 71 9.19 -1.59 10.20
C ILE A 71 8.34 -2.73 9.59
N VAL A 72 8.84 -3.39 8.53
CA VAL A 72 8.16 -4.54 7.92
C VAL A 72 7.88 -5.64 8.94
N ASN A 73 8.89 -6.01 9.75
CA ASN A 73 8.73 -7.04 10.78
C ASN A 73 7.71 -6.62 11.85
N LYS A 74 7.74 -5.38 12.31
CA LYS A 74 6.78 -4.84 13.27
C LYS A 74 5.34 -4.83 12.73
N CYS A 75 5.15 -4.45 11.47
CA CYS A 75 3.85 -4.54 10.81
C CYS A 75 3.38 -6.00 10.68
N PHE A 76 4.28 -6.93 10.40
CA PHE A 76 3.96 -8.35 10.34
C PHE A 76 3.48 -8.89 11.71
N GLU A 77 4.12 -8.51 12.81
CA GLU A 77 3.66 -8.83 14.17
C GLU A 77 2.22 -8.33 14.41
N LYS A 78 1.86 -7.19 13.81
CA LYS A 78 0.52 -6.59 13.86
C LYS A 78 -0.45 -7.14 12.80
N LYS A 79 -0.08 -8.22 12.10
CA LYS A 79 -0.89 -8.89 11.05
C LYS A 79 -1.09 -8.05 9.78
N VAL A 80 -0.20 -7.11 9.53
CA VAL A 80 -0.18 -6.29 8.31
C VAL A 80 1.04 -6.65 7.47
N LEU A 81 0.81 -7.09 6.24
CA LEU A 81 1.86 -7.42 5.29
C LEU A 81 2.19 -6.19 4.43
N ILE A 82 3.41 -5.73 4.54
CA ILE A 82 4.00 -4.70 3.68
C ILE A 82 5.33 -5.18 3.14
N ASN A 83 5.90 -4.44 2.20
CA ASN A 83 7.19 -4.77 1.62
C ASN A 83 8.12 -3.55 1.68
N CYS A 84 9.42 -3.79 1.85
CA CYS A 84 10.46 -2.79 1.69
C CYS A 84 11.30 -3.12 0.45
N THR A 85 11.43 -2.18 -0.47
CA THR A 85 12.16 -2.33 -1.74
C THR A 85 13.23 -1.25 -1.87
N ALA A 86 14.20 -1.46 -2.78
CA ALA A 86 15.31 -0.53 -3.01
C ALA A 86 16.08 -0.16 -1.72
N GLY A 87 15.97 -0.96 -0.67
CA GLY A 87 16.61 -0.76 0.63
C GLY A 87 15.84 0.15 1.59
N ASN A 88 15.17 1.18 1.09
CA ASN A 88 14.55 2.22 1.93
C ASN A 88 13.14 2.64 1.51
N VAL A 89 12.48 1.93 0.61
CA VAL A 89 11.12 2.29 0.17
C VAL A 89 10.10 1.27 0.69
N LEU A 90 9.25 1.68 1.61
CA LEU A 90 8.05 0.92 1.98
C LEU A 90 7.08 0.98 0.81
N ARG A 91 6.79 -0.18 0.22
CA ARG A 91 5.91 -0.30 -0.95
C ARG A 91 4.58 -0.91 -0.56
N PHE A 92 3.51 -0.28 -0.99
CA PHE A 92 2.13 -0.68 -0.73
C PHE A 92 1.41 -0.94 -2.05
N ILE A 93 0.85 -2.14 -2.18
CA ILE A 93 0.06 -2.56 -3.34
C ILE A 93 -1.16 -3.33 -2.80
N PRO A 94 -2.11 -2.65 -2.14
CA PRO A 94 -3.33 -3.30 -1.68
C PRO A 94 -4.22 -3.70 -2.87
N PRO A 95 -5.20 -4.60 -2.68
CA PRO A 95 -6.19 -4.91 -3.69
C PRO A 95 -6.91 -3.65 -4.19
N LEU A 96 -7.26 -3.60 -5.48
CA LEU A 96 -7.94 -2.44 -6.08
C LEU A 96 -9.32 -2.16 -5.46
N ILE A 97 -9.90 -3.15 -4.79
CA ILE A 97 -11.19 -3.07 -4.09
C ILE A 97 -11.06 -2.73 -2.61
N ALA A 98 -9.84 -2.48 -2.11
CA ALA A 98 -9.63 -2.10 -0.71
C ALA A 98 -10.40 -0.82 -0.36
N THR A 99 -10.85 -0.75 0.89
CA THR A 99 -11.62 0.35 1.45
C THR A 99 -10.74 1.28 2.29
N GLU A 100 -11.23 2.49 2.56
CA GLU A 100 -10.56 3.43 3.46
C GLU A 100 -10.34 2.82 4.86
N ALA A 101 -11.32 2.06 5.39
CA ALA A 101 -11.20 1.39 6.69
C ALA A 101 -10.07 0.34 6.73
N GLU A 102 -9.81 -0.36 5.63
CA GLU A 102 -8.68 -1.30 5.54
C GLU A 102 -7.35 -0.55 5.43
N ILE A 103 -7.32 0.60 4.76
CA ILE A 103 -6.16 1.49 4.75
C ILE A 103 -5.85 2.01 6.15
N ASP A 104 -6.86 2.40 6.94
CA ASP A 104 -6.69 2.85 8.32
C ASP A 104 -5.99 1.81 9.20
N VAL A 105 -6.29 0.52 9.00
CA VAL A 105 -5.60 -0.57 9.70
C VAL A 105 -4.10 -0.58 9.37
N VAL A 106 -3.75 -0.39 8.10
CA VAL A 106 -2.35 -0.34 7.65
C VAL A 106 -1.63 0.88 8.23
N VAL A 107 -2.26 2.06 8.13
CA VAL A 107 -1.71 3.33 8.63
C VAL A 107 -1.47 3.27 10.13
N LYS A 108 -2.43 2.72 10.89
CA LYS A 108 -2.29 2.52 12.33
C LYS A 108 -1.13 1.58 12.67
N ALA A 109 -1.00 0.45 11.96
CA ALA A 109 0.10 -0.49 12.18
C ALA A 109 1.46 0.13 11.89
N LEU A 110 1.56 0.97 10.84
CA LEU A 110 2.76 1.74 10.52
C LEU A 110 3.12 2.75 11.61
N ASP A 111 2.14 3.51 12.09
CA ASP A 111 2.33 4.50 13.15
C ASP A 111 2.84 3.87 14.44
N GLU A 112 2.20 2.78 14.85
CA GLU A 112 2.62 2.02 16.03
C GLU A 112 4.02 1.41 15.85
N ALA A 113 4.32 0.85 14.67
CA ALA A 113 5.62 0.26 14.36
C ALA A 113 6.76 1.29 14.43
N MET A 114 6.56 2.46 13.83
CA MET A 114 7.54 3.56 13.85
C MET A 114 7.70 4.13 15.27
N THR A 115 6.61 4.28 16.01
CA THR A 115 6.64 4.73 17.42
C THR A 115 7.41 3.76 18.30
N GLU A 116 7.21 2.44 18.18
CA GLU A 116 7.93 1.41 18.93
C GLU A 116 9.43 1.38 18.59
N LEU A 117 9.80 1.73 17.37
CA LEU A 117 11.20 1.81 16.92
C LEU A 117 11.86 3.16 17.25
N GLY A 118 11.09 4.15 17.72
CA GLY A 118 11.60 5.46 18.10
C GLY A 118 11.98 6.35 16.92
N VAL A 119 11.31 6.19 15.79
CA VAL A 119 11.61 6.90 14.52
C VAL A 119 10.40 7.65 13.99
#